data_5509cc3e4c504811e169a21105a28875
#
_entry.id   5509cc3e4c504811e169a21105a28875
#
_cell.length_a   1.000
_cell.length_b   1.000
_cell.length_c   1.000
_cell.angle_alpha   90.00
_cell.angle_beta   90.00
_cell.angle_gamma   90.00
#
_symmetry.space_group_name_H-M   'P 1'
#
loop_
_entity.id
_entity.type
_entity.pdbx_description
1 polymer ?
#
loop_
_entity_poly.entity_id
_entity_poly.type
_entity_poly.pdbx_seq_one_letter_code
_entity_poly.pdbx_strand_id
1 'polypeptide(L)'
;MYKLDINDYYTPFFLKSSLFKIVLVAFVFNVLAFLSFRITVSPDNLSPIFPDVGFALAAVLIIGRRAIAGVWVGSFIANMFSFWDVCKMLDKSLLETILSSASVATGVAIGVTISAYLINLINKGEYPLKTGFSVISFLAISTLYCGICSLLCVSAISFWGLSTPNHFITNWTTLWKGDLIGTILITPFIISWFYRHHIKIIATSLLEAISLGLATILVCVLIAFDHPNNQYLFIIILLWATFRFRIRGVSILASLFALLSSIYGYLGYGSFVVVNSEDSLININPFFGLATVIALILSGYYSDYLHHKPEASKV
;
A
#
# COMPACT_ATOMS: atom_id res chain seq x y z
N MET A 1 11.74 23.08 2.97
CA MET A 1 10.74 22.36 3.75
C MET A 1 9.39 23.03 3.46
N TYR A 2 8.69 22.57 2.41
CA TYR A 2 7.40 23.16 2.02
C TYR A 2 6.36 22.79 3.07
N LYS A 3 5.81 23.81 3.75
CA LYS A 3 4.55 23.68 4.48
C LYS A 3 3.46 23.38 3.44
N LEU A 4 2.89 22.19 3.49
CA LEU A 4 1.55 22.01 2.95
C LEU A 4 0.63 22.85 3.83
N ASP A 5 0.25 24.04 3.36
CA ASP A 5 -0.86 24.80 3.89
C ASP A 5 -2.15 24.03 3.54
N ILE A 6 -2.39 22.97 4.31
CA ILE A 6 -3.75 22.45 4.46
C ILE A 6 -4.46 23.59 5.19
N ASN A 7 -5.34 24.28 4.46
CA ASN A 7 -6.15 25.40 4.95
C ASN A 7 -6.55 25.15 6.41
N ASP A 8 -5.97 25.90 7.31
CA ASP A 8 -6.18 25.83 8.77
C ASP A 8 -7.65 26.09 9.19
N TYR A 9 -8.51 26.46 8.26
CA TYR A 9 -9.88 26.88 8.52
C TYR A 9 -10.87 25.72 8.78
N TYR A 10 -10.56 24.46 8.46
CA TYR A 10 -11.48 23.33 8.64
C TYR A 10 -10.88 22.12 9.36
N THR A 11 -9.69 22.24 9.95
CA THR A 11 -9.16 21.11 10.75
C THR A 11 -9.77 21.15 12.15
N PRO A 12 -10.49 20.09 12.57
CA PRO A 12 -11.01 19.99 13.93
C PRO A 12 -9.89 20.19 14.95
N PHE A 13 -10.20 20.78 16.10
CA PHE A 13 -9.22 21.16 17.14
C PHE A 13 -8.30 20.00 17.56
N PHE A 14 -8.86 18.78 17.67
CA PHE A 14 -8.10 17.57 18.01
C PHE A 14 -7.06 17.17 16.93
N LEU A 15 -7.30 17.46 15.64
CA LEU A 15 -6.32 17.24 14.57
C LEU A 15 -5.15 18.25 14.59
N LYS A 16 -5.23 19.31 15.39
CA LYS A 16 -4.11 20.24 15.60
C LYS A 16 -3.07 19.69 16.57
N SER A 17 -3.45 18.78 17.48
CA SER A 17 -2.55 18.16 18.45
C SER A 17 -1.54 17.24 17.76
N SER A 18 -0.26 17.45 18.05
CA SER A 18 0.82 16.55 17.60
C SER A 18 0.67 15.13 18.16
N LEU A 19 0.28 15.02 19.43
CA LEU A 19 0.08 13.75 20.09
C LEU A 19 -1.06 12.95 19.44
N PHE A 20 -2.17 13.62 19.16
CA PHE A 20 -3.31 12.98 18.50
C PHE A 20 -2.92 12.40 17.12
N LYS A 21 -2.12 13.13 16.32
CA LYS A 21 -1.62 12.64 15.02
C LYS A 21 -0.75 11.39 15.18
N ILE A 22 0.15 11.37 16.17
CA ILE A 22 1.02 10.23 16.45
C ILE A 22 0.16 9.01 16.86
N VAL A 23 -0.76 9.19 17.81
CA VAL A 23 -1.64 8.12 18.29
C VAL A 23 -2.53 7.59 17.16
N LEU A 24 -3.12 8.46 16.36
CA LEU A 24 -3.96 8.07 15.23
C LEU A 24 -3.16 7.25 14.20
N VAL A 25 -1.97 7.70 13.84
CA VAL A 25 -1.11 6.98 12.89
C VAL A 25 -0.70 5.63 13.46
N ALA A 26 -0.30 5.57 14.73
CA ALA A 26 0.06 4.31 15.38
C ALA A 26 -1.14 3.35 15.45
N PHE A 27 -2.33 3.83 15.77
CA PHE A 27 -3.55 3.03 15.82
C PHE A 27 -3.92 2.44 14.46
N VAL A 28 -3.99 3.28 13.41
CA VAL A 28 -4.34 2.82 12.05
C VAL A 28 -3.29 1.85 11.52
N PHE A 29 -1.99 2.13 11.77
CA PHE A 29 -0.91 1.21 11.42
C PHE A 29 -1.13 -0.18 12.05
N ASN A 30 -1.42 -0.23 13.36
CA ASN A 30 -1.65 -1.50 14.06
C ASN A 30 -2.88 -2.25 13.54
N VAL A 31 -3.98 -1.55 13.23
CA VAL A 31 -5.17 -2.19 12.64
C VAL A 31 -4.82 -2.85 11.31
N LEU A 32 -4.08 -2.14 10.44
CA LEU A 32 -3.67 -2.66 9.13
C LEU A 32 -2.66 -3.82 9.27
N ALA A 33 -1.67 -3.68 10.14
CA ALA A 33 -0.70 -4.74 10.44
C ALA A 33 -1.38 -6.00 11.01
N PHE A 34 -2.34 -5.83 11.92
CA PHE A 34 -3.12 -6.95 12.47
C PHE A 34 -3.90 -7.68 11.37
N LEU A 35 -4.49 -6.95 10.42
CA LEU A 35 -5.15 -7.56 9.25
C LEU A 35 -4.16 -8.33 8.38
N SER A 36 -2.95 -7.79 8.17
CA SER A 36 -1.87 -8.45 7.43
C SER A 36 -1.48 -9.79 8.08
N PHE A 37 -1.28 -9.78 9.40
CA PHE A 37 -0.89 -10.99 10.15
C PHE A 37 -1.97 -12.07 10.22
N ARG A 38 -3.21 -11.78 9.82
CA ARG A 38 -4.28 -12.80 9.68
C ARG A 38 -4.22 -13.54 8.36
N ILE A 39 -3.54 -12.97 7.36
CA ILE A 39 -3.38 -13.53 6.02
C ILE A 39 -1.89 -13.84 5.85
N THR A 40 -1.44 -14.97 6.35
CA THR A 40 -0.03 -15.38 6.30
C THR A 40 0.17 -16.59 5.41
N VAL A 41 1.38 -16.73 4.88
CA VAL A 41 1.81 -17.83 4.01
C VAL A 41 3.04 -18.51 4.63
N SER A 42 3.05 -19.84 4.60
CA SER A 42 4.19 -20.66 4.99
C SER A 42 5.43 -20.42 4.09
N PRO A 43 6.69 -20.65 4.53
CA PRO A 43 7.04 -21.38 5.75
C PRO A 43 7.13 -20.50 7.01
N ASP A 44 7.39 -19.20 6.90
CA ASP A 44 7.67 -18.34 8.07
C ASP A 44 6.48 -17.41 8.43
N ASN A 45 5.28 -17.76 7.99
CA ASN A 45 4.03 -17.02 8.28
C ASN A 45 4.10 -15.52 7.91
N LEU A 46 4.70 -15.20 6.76
CA LEU A 46 4.75 -13.84 6.25
C LEU A 46 3.49 -13.51 5.44
N SER A 47 3.00 -12.28 5.57
CA SER A 47 1.86 -11.82 4.77
C SER A 47 2.27 -11.51 3.33
N PRO A 48 1.44 -11.86 2.34
CA PRO A 48 1.67 -11.50 0.94
C PRO A 48 1.37 -10.04 0.62
N ILE A 49 0.73 -9.29 1.53
CA ILE A 49 0.42 -7.86 1.39
C ILE A 49 0.59 -7.18 2.75
N PHE A 50 1.30 -6.05 2.77
CA PHE A 50 1.46 -5.19 3.95
C PHE A 50 0.84 -3.79 3.69
N PRO A 51 -0.47 -3.63 3.87
CA PRO A 51 -1.16 -2.34 3.70
C PRO A 51 -0.71 -1.27 4.70
N ASP A 52 -0.21 -1.66 5.85
CA ASP A 52 0.37 -0.80 6.88
C ASP A 52 1.61 -0.04 6.39
N VAL A 53 2.46 -0.67 5.54
CA VAL A 53 3.63 -0.02 4.92
C VAL A 53 3.20 1.06 3.93
N GLY A 54 2.19 0.77 3.10
CA GLY A 54 1.60 1.75 2.19
C GLY A 54 0.92 2.92 2.93
N PHE A 55 0.21 2.62 4.02
CA PHE A 55 -0.35 3.63 4.91
C PHE A 55 0.74 4.49 5.56
N ALA A 56 1.84 3.89 6.03
CA ALA A 56 2.95 4.62 6.63
C ALA A 56 3.53 5.67 5.67
N LEU A 57 3.79 5.30 4.42
CA LEU A 57 4.28 6.23 3.41
C LEU A 57 3.27 7.35 3.14
N ALA A 58 1.99 7.03 2.98
CA ALA A 58 0.93 8.04 2.80
C ALA A 58 0.84 8.99 3.99
N ALA A 59 0.87 8.47 5.22
CA ALA A 59 0.80 9.26 6.44
C ALA A 59 1.98 10.24 6.55
N VAL A 60 3.20 9.79 6.22
CA VAL A 60 4.39 10.67 6.25
C VAL A 60 4.34 11.72 5.14
N LEU A 61 3.84 11.39 3.95
CA LEU A 61 3.65 12.36 2.86
C LEU A 61 2.61 13.43 3.21
N ILE A 62 1.54 13.07 3.92
CA ILE A 62 0.43 13.98 4.26
C ILE A 62 0.70 14.77 5.56
N ILE A 63 1.08 14.09 6.63
CA ILE A 63 1.21 14.65 7.98
C ILE A 63 2.64 15.19 8.23
N GLY A 64 3.62 14.65 7.51
CA GLY A 64 5.03 15.00 7.66
C GLY A 64 5.71 14.31 8.84
N ARG A 65 6.74 14.97 9.42
CA ARG A 65 7.63 14.37 10.44
C ARG A 65 6.93 13.77 11.67
N ARG A 66 5.76 14.28 12.03
CA ARG A 66 5.00 13.77 13.18
C ARG A 66 4.46 12.36 12.95
N ALA A 67 4.16 12.02 11.70
CA ALA A 67 3.73 10.68 11.36
C ALA A 67 4.83 9.63 11.56
N ILE A 68 6.12 10.01 11.41
CA ILE A 68 7.27 9.10 11.59
C ILE A 68 7.25 8.48 13.00
N ALA A 69 7.03 9.29 14.02
CA ALA A 69 6.92 8.78 15.39
C ALA A 69 5.71 7.83 15.55
N GLY A 70 4.58 8.16 14.91
CA GLY A 70 3.40 7.28 14.90
C GLY A 70 3.65 5.95 14.18
N VAL A 71 4.36 5.98 13.04
CA VAL A 71 4.78 4.78 12.31
C VAL A 71 5.71 3.92 13.15
N TRP A 72 6.71 4.54 13.80
CA TRP A 72 7.65 3.80 14.66
C TRP A 72 6.91 3.12 15.81
N VAL A 73 6.06 3.85 16.54
CA VAL A 73 5.26 3.29 17.66
C VAL A 73 4.32 2.21 17.17
N GLY A 74 3.62 2.45 16.05
CA GLY A 74 2.72 1.48 15.44
C GLY A 74 3.43 0.19 15.04
N SER A 75 4.54 0.31 14.32
CA SER A 75 5.37 -0.83 13.91
C SER A 75 5.96 -1.58 15.10
N PHE A 76 6.44 -0.84 16.13
CA PHE A 76 6.95 -1.45 17.36
C PHE A 76 5.89 -2.32 18.05
N ILE A 77 4.70 -1.78 18.26
CA ILE A 77 3.59 -2.50 18.92
C ILE A 77 3.17 -3.72 18.07
N ALA A 78 3.02 -3.56 16.76
CA ALA A 78 2.65 -4.64 15.85
C ALA A 78 3.67 -5.80 15.90
N ASN A 79 4.97 -5.49 15.84
CA ASN A 79 6.03 -6.49 15.92
C ASN A 79 6.13 -7.13 17.32
N MET A 80 5.89 -6.38 18.40
CA MET A 80 5.82 -6.94 19.74
C MET A 80 4.76 -8.05 19.83
N PHE A 81 3.57 -7.83 19.27
CA PHE A 81 2.53 -8.85 19.23
C PHE A 81 2.89 -10.02 18.31
N SER A 82 3.45 -9.75 17.14
CA SER A 82 3.83 -10.79 16.17
C SER A 82 4.95 -11.69 16.70
N PHE A 83 5.96 -11.12 17.35
CA PHE A 83 7.12 -11.87 17.83
C PHE A 83 6.91 -12.52 19.22
N TRP A 84 5.86 -12.14 19.94
CA TRP A 84 5.63 -12.61 21.30
C TRP A 84 5.61 -14.13 21.44
N ASP A 85 4.83 -14.80 20.61
CA ASP A 85 4.71 -16.27 20.67
C ASP A 85 5.96 -16.97 20.13
N VAL A 86 6.57 -16.43 19.06
CA VAL A 86 7.82 -16.95 18.49
C VAL A 86 8.96 -16.85 19.51
N CYS A 87 9.11 -15.71 20.18
CA CYS A 87 10.12 -15.52 21.19
C CYS A 87 9.92 -16.47 22.39
N LYS A 88 8.67 -16.71 22.82
CA LYS A 88 8.37 -17.71 23.84
C LYS A 88 8.76 -19.13 23.42
N MET A 89 8.46 -19.52 22.20
CA MET A 89 8.84 -20.84 21.65
C MET A 89 10.36 -21.03 21.58
N LEU A 90 11.10 -19.95 21.39
CA LEU A 90 12.56 -19.95 21.27
C LEU A 90 13.28 -19.64 22.61
N ASP A 91 12.57 -19.64 23.74
CA ASP A 91 13.09 -19.29 25.07
C ASP A 91 13.82 -17.94 25.13
N LYS A 92 13.37 -16.97 24.30
CA LYS A 92 13.91 -15.62 24.27
C LYS A 92 13.39 -14.79 25.44
N SER A 93 14.25 -13.95 25.97
CA SER A 93 13.88 -13.01 27.01
C SER A 93 12.94 -11.90 26.51
N LEU A 94 12.20 -11.27 27.43
CA LEU A 94 11.38 -10.10 27.11
C LEU A 94 12.22 -8.97 26.48
N LEU A 95 13.47 -8.81 26.96
CA LEU A 95 14.39 -7.80 26.42
C LEU A 95 14.73 -8.05 24.94
N GLU A 96 14.98 -9.30 24.56
CA GLU A 96 15.24 -9.67 23.16
C GLU A 96 14.01 -9.42 22.29
N THR A 97 12.80 -9.69 22.78
CA THR A 97 11.54 -9.39 22.09
C THR A 97 11.36 -7.88 21.86
N ILE A 98 11.67 -7.07 22.88
CA ILE A 98 11.63 -5.60 22.79
C ILE A 98 12.66 -5.10 21.77
N LEU A 99 13.89 -5.56 21.84
CA LEU A 99 14.99 -5.10 20.99
C LEU A 99 14.79 -5.53 19.53
N SER A 100 14.32 -6.75 19.27
CA SER A 100 14.00 -7.21 17.93
C SER A 100 12.86 -6.37 17.30
N SER A 101 11.79 -6.14 18.04
CA SER A 101 10.65 -5.31 17.60
C SER A 101 11.08 -3.85 17.35
N ALA A 102 11.92 -3.28 18.22
CA ALA A 102 12.47 -1.94 18.04
C ALA A 102 13.39 -1.84 16.82
N SER A 103 14.19 -2.87 16.54
CA SER A 103 15.08 -2.93 15.37
C SER A 103 14.27 -2.88 14.08
N VAL A 104 13.22 -3.69 13.95
CA VAL A 104 12.33 -3.70 12.79
C VAL A 104 11.59 -2.36 12.66
N ALA A 105 11.00 -1.84 13.75
CA ALA A 105 10.30 -0.55 13.74
C ALA A 105 11.21 0.61 13.30
N THR A 106 12.48 0.57 13.71
CA THR A 106 13.48 1.56 13.29
C THR A 106 13.79 1.45 11.80
N GLY A 107 13.93 0.24 11.26
CA GLY A 107 14.08 0.00 9.83
C GLY A 107 12.92 0.56 9.01
N VAL A 108 11.68 0.30 9.42
CA VAL A 108 10.47 0.84 8.78
C VAL A 108 10.43 2.38 8.84
N ALA A 109 10.70 2.97 10.00
CA ALA A 109 10.68 4.43 10.18
C ALA A 109 11.77 5.14 9.35
N ILE A 110 12.98 4.59 9.29
CA ILE A 110 14.06 5.12 8.44
C ILE A 110 13.67 5.02 6.97
N GLY A 111 13.23 3.84 6.54
CA GLY A 111 12.86 3.60 5.15
C GLY A 111 11.76 4.54 4.68
N VAL A 112 10.65 4.66 5.42
CA VAL A 112 9.54 5.54 5.04
C VAL A 112 9.95 7.02 5.03
N THR A 113 10.86 7.42 5.93
CA THR A 113 11.38 8.79 5.99
C THR A 113 12.18 9.13 4.74
N ILE A 114 13.11 8.26 4.34
CA ILE A 114 13.93 8.44 3.14
C ILE A 114 13.05 8.45 1.89
N SER A 115 12.11 7.52 1.79
CA SER A 115 11.18 7.43 0.66
C SER A 115 10.32 8.69 0.51
N ALA A 116 9.71 9.14 1.58
CA ALA A 116 8.90 10.36 1.57
C ALA A 116 9.74 11.60 1.23
N TYR A 117 10.99 11.67 1.73
CA TYR A 117 11.92 12.74 1.39
C TYR A 117 12.24 12.76 -0.11
N LEU A 118 12.60 11.62 -0.70
CA LEU A 118 12.95 11.51 -2.12
C LEU A 118 11.74 11.82 -3.02
N ILE A 119 10.55 11.33 -2.68
CA ILE A 119 9.31 11.63 -3.41
C ILE A 119 9.04 13.13 -3.38
N ASN A 120 9.15 13.78 -2.23
CA ASN A 120 8.95 15.22 -2.10
C ASN A 120 10.03 16.02 -2.83
N LEU A 121 11.28 15.57 -2.83
CA LEU A 121 12.39 16.22 -3.53
C LEU A 121 12.16 16.22 -5.05
N ILE A 122 11.82 15.07 -5.62
CA ILE A 122 11.59 14.93 -7.06
C ILE A 122 10.34 15.70 -7.50
N ASN A 123 9.28 15.63 -6.71
CA ASN A 123 8.02 16.31 -7.02
C ASN A 123 7.97 17.77 -6.53
N LYS A 124 9.09 18.30 -6.00
CA LYS A 124 9.19 19.68 -5.46
C LYS A 124 8.09 20.04 -4.46
N GLY A 125 7.63 19.05 -3.69
CA GLY A 125 6.53 19.20 -2.73
C GLY A 125 5.12 19.25 -3.34
N GLU A 126 4.98 19.08 -4.66
CA GLU A 126 3.69 18.95 -5.31
C GLU A 126 3.07 17.56 -5.13
N TYR A 127 1.84 17.39 -5.64
CA TYR A 127 1.13 16.11 -5.59
C TYR A 127 1.95 14.98 -6.28
N PRO A 128 2.30 13.91 -5.55
CA PRO A 128 3.26 12.90 -6.03
C PRO A 128 2.78 12.06 -7.22
N LEU A 129 1.50 12.14 -7.58
CA LEU A 129 0.90 11.39 -8.69
C LEU A 129 0.27 12.34 -9.72
N LYS A 130 0.76 13.57 -9.83
CA LYS A 130 0.18 14.60 -10.71
C LYS A 130 0.40 14.29 -12.19
N THR A 131 1.58 13.82 -12.54
CA THR A 131 2.07 13.58 -13.90
C THR A 131 2.51 12.15 -14.11
N GLY A 132 2.64 11.71 -15.37
CA GLY A 132 3.20 10.38 -15.67
C GLY A 132 4.62 10.20 -15.11
N PHE A 133 5.46 11.23 -15.20
CA PHE A 133 6.80 11.22 -14.60
C PHE A 133 6.74 11.10 -13.07
N SER A 134 5.84 11.82 -12.41
CA SER A 134 5.66 11.72 -10.95
C SER A 134 5.24 10.32 -10.52
N VAL A 135 4.34 9.67 -11.27
CA VAL A 135 3.91 8.29 -11.00
C VAL A 135 5.08 7.32 -11.17
N ILE A 136 5.85 7.41 -12.25
CA ILE A 136 7.02 6.55 -12.47
C ILE A 136 8.05 6.76 -11.35
N SER A 137 8.31 8.00 -10.97
CA SER A 137 9.24 8.32 -9.87
C SER A 137 8.75 7.75 -8.54
N PHE A 138 7.45 7.86 -8.24
CA PHE A 138 6.84 7.24 -7.06
C PHE A 138 7.04 5.72 -7.07
N LEU A 139 6.76 5.04 -8.18
CA LEU A 139 6.92 3.60 -8.30
C LEU A 139 8.37 3.15 -8.15
N ALA A 140 9.32 3.84 -8.79
CA ALA A 140 10.74 3.54 -8.69
C ALA A 140 11.28 3.70 -7.26
N ILE A 141 10.94 4.82 -6.61
CA ILE A 141 11.34 5.07 -5.21
C ILE A 141 10.70 4.04 -4.28
N SER A 142 9.42 3.72 -4.47
CA SER A 142 8.72 2.72 -3.66
C SER A 142 9.35 1.33 -3.81
N THR A 143 9.73 0.93 -5.01
CA THR A 143 10.38 -0.36 -5.27
C THR A 143 11.73 -0.47 -4.55
N LEU A 144 12.57 0.57 -4.65
CA LEU A 144 13.86 0.62 -3.97
C LEU A 144 13.70 0.67 -2.45
N TYR A 145 12.80 1.53 -1.97
CA TYR A 145 12.50 1.67 -0.55
C TYR A 145 12.04 0.35 0.07
N CYS A 146 11.02 -0.28 -0.51
CA CYS A 146 10.50 -1.55 0.01
C CYS A 146 11.58 -2.64 0.00
N GLY A 147 12.42 -2.70 -1.04
CA GLY A 147 13.53 -3.66 -1.11
C GLY A 147 14.58 -3.47 -0.01
N ILE A 148 14.96 -2.23 0.27
CA ILE A 148 15.92 -1.90 1.32
C ILE A 148 15.29 -2.09 2.71
N CYS A 149 14.05 -1.63 2.89
CA CYS A 149 13.35 -1.75 4.17
C CYS A 149 13.16 -3.21 4.56
N SER A 150 12.65 -4.04 3.66
CA SER A 150 12.48 -5.48 3.90
C SER A 150 13.82 -6.20 4.13
N LEU A 151 14.90 -5.77 3.46
CA LEU A 151 16.25 -6.30 3.72
C LEU A 151 16.70 -6.00 5.17
N LEU A 152 16.51 -4.77 5.64
CA LEU A 152 16.82 -4.38 7.01
C LEU A 152 15.96 -5.15 8.03
N CYS A 153 14.67 -5.32 7.75
CA CYS A 153 13.76 -6.09 8.61
C CYS A 153 14.17 -7.56 8.71
N VAL A 154 14.42 -8.22 7.58
CA VAL A 154 14.85 -9.64 7.59
C VAL A 154 16.22 -9.79 8.23
N SER A 155 17.14 -8.84 8.01
CA SER A 155 18.43 -8.85 8.69
C SER A 155 18.29 -8.75 10.21
N ALA A 156 17.39 -7.89 10.70
CA ALA A 156 17.08 -7.76 12.12
C ALA A 156 16.47 -9.06 12.68
N ILE A 157 15.48 -9.63 12.01
CA ILE A 157 14.82 -10.89 12.40
C ILE A 157 15.85 -12.04 12.46
N SER A 158 16.72 -12.14 11.46
CA SER A 158 17.78 -13.16 11.42
C SER A 158 18.85 -12.94 12.49
N PHE A 159 19.26 -11.69 12.74
CA PHE A 159 20.21 -11.34 13.79
C PHE A 159 19.73 -11.74 15.19
N TRP A 160 18.44 -11.54 15.47
CA TRP A 160 17.82 -11.94 16.73
C TRP A 160 17.47 -13.43 16.79
N GLY A 161 17.77 -14.20 15.73
CA GLY A 161 17.49 -15.66 15.67
C GLY A 161 16.00 -16.00 15.66
N LEU A 162 15.16 -15.12 15.11
CA LEU A 162 13.72 -15.34 14.95
C LEU A 162 13.38 -16.01 13.62
N SER A 163 14.33 -16.13 12.71
CA SER A 163 14.22 -16.86 11.45
C SER A 163 15.51 -17.63 11.17
N THR A 164 15.39 -18.74 10.45
CA THR A 164 16.56 -19.54 10.07
C THR A 164 17.31 -18.91 8.90
N PRO A 165 18.66 -18.92 8.90
CA PRO A 165 19.45 -18.34 7.81
C PRO A 165 19.13 -18.91 6.42
N ASN A 166 18.68 -20.15 6.35
CA ASN A 166 18.33 -20.82 5.09
C ASN A 166 17.12 -20.17 4.38
N HIS A 167 16.25 -19.48 5.14
CA HIS A 167 15.07 -18.81 4.60
C HIS A 167 15.27 -17.31 4.33
N PHE A 168 16.49 -16.79 4.51
CA PHE A 168 16.76 -15.35 4.40
C PHE A 168 16.30 -14.75 3.08
N ILE A 169 16.68 -15.33 1.95
CA ILE A 169 16.33 -14.82 0.61
C ILE A 169 14.84 -14.94 0.36
N THR A 170 14.23 -16.06 0.75
CA THR A 170 12.79 -16.30 0.61
C THR A 170 12.01 -15.26 1.41
N ASN A 171 12.37 -15.04 2.69
CA ASN A 171 11.72 -14.07 3.56
C ASN A 171 11.91 -12.64 3.04
N TRP A 172 13.12 -12.28 2.60
CA TRP A 172 13.37 -10.98 2.01
C TRP A 172 12.51 -10.72 0.77
N THR A 173 12.48 -11.66 -0.17
CA THR A 173 11.70 -11.50 -1.40
C THR A 173 10.20 -11.49 -1.13
N THR A 174 9.70 -12.25 -0.16
CA THR A 174 8.29 -12.26 0.25
C THR A 174 7.90 -10.95 0.91
N LEU A 175 8.68 -10.46 1.88
CA LEU A 175 8.46 -9.16 2.51
C LEU A 175 8.53 -8.02 1.49
N TRP A 176 9.57 -8.01 0.62
CA TRP A 176 9.70 -6.99 -0.40
C TRP A 176 8.48 -6.90 -1.32
N LYS A 177 8.00 -8.05 -1.82
CA LYS A 177 6.80 -8.10 -2.67
C LYS A 177 5.56 -7.61 -1.90
N GLY A 178 5.38 -8.06 -0.67
CA GLY A 178 4.24 -7.68 0.17
C GLY A 178 4.21 -6.18 0.50
N ASP A 179 5.37 -5.62 0.88
CA ASP A 179 5.55 -4.18 1.14
C ASP A 179 5.29 -3.35 -0.11
N LEU A 180 5.82 -3.79 -1.26
CA LEU A 180 5.67 -3.10 -2.54
C LEU A 180 4.22 -3.07 -2.99
N ILE A 181 3.53 -4.21 -2.93
CA ILE A 181 2.11 -4.31 -3.30
C ILE A 181 1.27 -3.46 -2.36
N GLY A 182 1.48 -3.55 -1.04
CA GLY A 182 0.80 -2.70 -0.07
C GLY A 182 1.02 -1.21 -0.34
N THR A 183 2.25 -0.82 -0.68
CA THR A 183 2.60 0.56 -1.01
C THR A 183 1.93 1.04 -2.31
N ILE A 184 1.96 0.24 -3.38
CA ILE A 184 1.36 0.61 -4.68
C ILE A 184 -0.16 0.72 -4.61
N LEU A 185 -0.80 -0.08 -3.76
CA LEU A 185 -2.25 -0.07 -3.61
C LEU A 185 -2.73 1.03 -2.66
N ILE A 186 -2.18 1.06 -1.46
CA ILE A 186 -2.72 1.87 -0.36
C ILE A 186 -2.23 3.31 -0.41
N THR A 187 -0.97 3.55 -0.78
CA THR A 187 -0.46 4.93 -0.81
C THR A 187 -1.20 5.80 -1.84
N PRO A 188 -1.38 5.40 -3.12
CA PRO A 188 -2.16 6.17 -4.08
C PRO A 188 -3.62 6.33 -3.67
N PHE A 189 -4.22 5.30 -3.07
CA PHE A 189 -5.58 5.36 -2.55
C PHE A 189 -5.71 6.49 -1.54
N ILE A 190 -4.88 6.54 -0.51
CA ILE A 190 -4.97 7.53 0.55
C ILE A 190 -4.63 8.93 0.03
N ILE A 191 -3.50 9.10 -0.66
CA ILE A 191 -3.05 10.44 -1.09
C ILE A 191 -3.98 11.07 -2.13
N SER A 192 -4.64 10.28 -2.99
CA SER A 192 -5.60 10.78 -3.99
C SER A 192 -6.83 11.45 -3.36
N TRP A 193 -7.19 11.08 -2.14
CA TRP A 193 -8.29 11.70 -1.39
C TRP A 193 -7.87 12.97 -0.66
N PHE A 194 -6.65 13.00 -0.13
CA PHE A 194 -6.14 14.17 0.60
C PHE A 194 -5.77 15.32 -0.35
N TYR A 195 -5.23 15.03 -1.53
CA TYR A 195 -4.88 16.05 -2.53
C TYR A 195 -6.05 16.37 -3.48
N ARG A 196 -7.26 16.47 -2.95
CA ARG A 196 -8.51 16.59 -3.72
C ARG A 196 -8.52 17.77 -4.72
N HIS A 197 -7.89 18.90 -4.38
CA HIS A 197 -7.87 20.11 -5.21
C HIS A 197 -6.95 19.99 -6.43
N HIS A 198 -5.98 19.08 -6.43
CA HIS A 198 -5.04 18.90 -7.54
C HIS A 198 -5.53 17.94 -8.62
N ILE A 199 -6.63 17.24 -8.40
CA ILE A 199 -7.20 16.30 -9.35
C ILE A 199 -8.45 16.91 -9.96
N LYS A 200 -8.34 17.43 -11.20
CA LYS A 200 -9.53 17.80 -11.98
C LYS A 200 -10.35 16.53 -12.24
N ILE A 201 -11.47 16.39 -11.55
CA ILE A 201 -12.44 15.34 -11.84
C ILE A 201 -13.13 15.76 -13.15
N ILE A 202 -13.00 14.94 -14.20
CA ILE A 202 -13.89 15.08 -15.35
C ILE A 202 -15.29 14.86 -14.77
N ALA A 203 -16.26 15.71 -15.12
CA ALA A 203 -17.63 15.54 -14.69
C ALA A 203 -18.16 14.19 -15.21
N THR A 204 -17.91 13.13 -14.43
CA THR A 204 -18.47 11.81 -14.70
C THR A 204 -19.93 11.85 -14.26
N SER A 205 -20.83 11.35 -15.09
CA SER A 205 -22.22 11.26 -14.70
C SER A 205 -22.35 10.26 -13.53
N LEU A 206 -23.26 10.51 -12.61
CA LEU A 206 -23.56 9.56 -11.52
C LEU A 206 -23.88 8.16 -12.08
N LEU A 207 -24.56 8.10 -13.23
CA LEU A 207 -24.85 6.86 -13.95
C LEU A 207 -23.58 6.09 -14.32
N GLU A 208 -22.52 6.78 -14.75
CA GLU A 208 -21.25 6.13 -15.11
C GLU A 208 -20.52 5.59 -13.89
N ALA A 209 -20.57 6.29 -12.76
CA ALA A 209 -20.01 5.79 -11.50
C ALA A 209 -20.77 4.55 -11.00
N ILE A 210 -22.10 4.55 -11.11
CA ILE A 210 -22.95 3.41 -10.76
C ILE A 210 -22.67 2.23 -11.70
N SER A 211 -22.57 2.47 -13.02
CA SER A 211 -22.30 1.39 -13.99
C SER A 211 -20.93 0.76 -13.79
N LEU A 212 -19.89 1.55 -13.46
CA LEU A 212 -18.58 1.02 -13.09
C LEU A 212 -18.66 0.20 -11.80
N GLY A 213 -19.41 0.67 -10.80
CA GLY A 213 -19.63 -0.06 -9.55
C GLY A 213 -20.32 -1.41 -9.78
N LEU A 214 -21.40 -1.43 -10.57
CA LEU A 214 -22.11 -2.66 -10.92
C LEU A 214 -21.23 -3.63 -11.73
N ALA A 215 -20.48 -3.13 -12.72
CA ALA A 215 -19.53 -3.92 -13.48
C ALA A 215 -18.44 -4.51 -12.59
N THR A 216 -17.95 -3.75 -11.61
CA THR A 216 -16.98 -4.20 -10.61
C THR A 216 -17.55 -5.34 -9.76
N ILE A 217 -18.76 -5.19 -9.25
CA ILE A 217 -19.43 -6.24 -8.48
C ILE A 217 -19.61 -7.50 -9.33
N LEU A 218 -20.05 -7.35 -10.57
CA LEU A 218 -20.21 -8.48 -11.50
C LEU A 218 -18.89 -9.22 -11.70
N VAL A 219 -17.79 -8.50 -11.97
CA VAL A 219 -16.45 -9.09 -12.13
C VAL A 219 -15.99 -9.78 -10.86
N CYS A 220 -16.22 -9.19 -9.67
CA CYS A 220 -15.91 -9.84 -8.39
C CYS A 220 -16.67 -11.15 -8.22
N VAL A 221 -17.97 -11.18 -8.57
CA VAL A 221 -18.79 -12.40 -8.52
C VAL A 221 -18.27 -13.45 -9.49
N LEU A 222 -17.97 -13.07 -10.75
CA LEU A 222 -17.43 -14.00 -11.75
C LEU A 222 -16.08 -14.59 -11.32
N ILE A 223 -15.22 -13.78 -10.70
CA ILE A 223 -13.94 -14.24 -10.16
C ILE A 223 -14.14 -15.21 -8.97
N ALA A 224 -15.15 -14.97 -8.15
CA ALA A 224 -15.43 -15.78 -6.95
C ALA A 224 -15.99 -17.17 -7.27
N PHE A 225 -16.86 -17.27 -8.28
CA PHE A 225 -17.66 -18.47 -8.51
C PHE A 225 -17.27 -19.27 -9.76
N ASP A 226 -16.37 -18.74 -10.61
CA ASP A 226 -16.10 -19.35 -11.92
C ASP A 226 -14.60 -19.56 -12.20
N HIS A 227 -14.26 -20.07 -13.38
CA HIS A 227 -12.97 -20.59 -13.82
C HIS A 227 -11.74 -19.69 -13.62
N PRO A 228 -10.52 -20.29 -13.56
CA PRO A 228 -9.26 -19.59 -13.21
C PRO A 228 -8.86 -18.44 -14.14
N ASN A 229 -9.52 -18.23 -15.28
CA ASN A 229 -9.16 -17.20 -16.25
C ASN A 229 -9.92 -15.88 -16.08
N ASN A 230 -10.96 -15.81 -15.24
CA ASN A 230 -11.79 -14.62 -15.08
C ASN A 230 -11.07 -13.45 -14.38
N GLN A 231 -9.94 -13.71 -13.74
CA GLN A 231 -9.09 -12.66 -13.15
C GLN A 231 -8.67 -11.57 -14.16
N TYR A 232 -8.55 -11.91 -15.45
CA TYR A 232 -8.18 -10.94 -16.49
C TYR A 232 -9.25 -9.87 -16.74
N LEU A 233 -10.52 -10.11 -16.39
CA LEU A 233 -11.59 -9.13 -16.47
C LEU A 233 -11.32 -7.89 -15.61
N PHE A 234 -10.52 -8.05 -14.55
CA PHE A 234 -10.05 -6.94 -13.73
C PHE A 234 -9.33 -5.86 -14.54
N ILE A 235 -8.53 -6.25 -15.54
CA ILE A 235 -7.80 -5.30 -16.39
C ILE A 235 -8.76 -4.38 -17.14
N ILE A 236 -9.88 -4.91 -17.63
CA ILE A 236 -10.90 -4.13 -18.36
C ILE A 236 -11.51 -3.06 -17.45
N ILE A 237 -11.84 -3.45 -16.22
CA ILE A 237 -12.40 -2.52 -15.21
C ILE A 237 -11.37 -1.46 -14.83
N LEU A 238 -10.09 -1.83 -14.65
CA LEU A 238 -9.01 -0.88 -14.36
C LEU A 238 -8.79 0.10 -15.52
N LEU A 239 -8.80 -0.37 -16.76
CA LEU A 239 -8.66 0.51 -17.93
C LEU A 239 -9.82 1.50 -18.03
N TRP A 240 -11.06 1.05 -17.81
CA TRP A 240 -12.20 1.95 -17.74
C TRP A 240 -12.01 3.02 -16.66
N ALA A 241 -11.63 2.62 -15.45
CA ALA A 241 -11.35 3.55 -14.36
C ALA A 241 -10.20 4.52 -14.69
N THR A 242 -9.15 4.06 -15.37
CA THR A 242 -7.99 4.85 -15.78
C THR A 242 -8.40 6.06 -16.62
N PHE A 243 -9.22 5.87 -17.63
CA PHE A 243 -9.60 6.94 -18.56
C PHE A 243 -10.70 7.85 -18.02
N ARG A 244 -11.61 7.33 -17.19
CA ARG A 244 -12.78 8.09 -16.70
C ARG A 244 -12.62 8.64 -15.30
N PHE A 245 -12.04 7.87 -14.39
CA PHE A 245 -11.92 8.23 -12.96
C PHE A 245 -10.47 8.52 -12.55
N ARG A 246 -9.50 8.30 -13.46
CA ARG A 246 -8.08 8.54 -13.27
C ARG A 246 -7.52 7.81 -12.03
N ILE A 247 -6.48 8.38 -11.41
CA ILE A 247 -5.77 7.79 -10.27
C ILE A 247 -6.70 7.43 -9.11
N ARG A 248 -7.76 8.20 -8.85
CA ARG A 248 -8.73 7.88 -7.80
C ARG A 248 -9.48 6.59 -8.09
N GLY A 249 -10.05 6.47 -9.29
CA GLY A 249 -10.77 5.27 -9.68
C GLY A 249 -9.88 4.05 -9.69
N VAL A 250 -8.69 4.18 -10.29
CA VAL A 250 -7.70 3.10 -10.32
C VAL A 250 -7.32 2.63 -8.90
N SER A 251 -6.97 3.56 -8.01
CA SER A 251 -6.51 3.21 -6.67
C SER A 251 -7.62 2.59 -5.80
N ILE A 252 -8.87 3.08 -5.91
CA ILE A 252 -10.01 2.48 -5.21
C ILE A 252 -10.23 1.04 -5.67
N LEU A 253 -10.33 0.85 -6.99
CA LEU A 253 -10.62 -0.47 -7.54
C LEU A 253 -9.48 -1.46 -7.29
N ALA A 254 -8.23 -1.03 -7.48
CA ALA A 254 -7.08 -1.85 -7.21
C ALA A 254 -7.01 -2.31 -5.74
N SER A 255 -7.26 -1.40 -4.79
CA SER A 255 -7.28 -1.73 -3.36
C SER A 255 -8.45 -2.65 -3.01
N LEU A 256 -9.63 -2.42 -3.59
CA LEU A 256 -10.82 -3.27 -3.39
C LEU A 256 -10.58 -4.69 -3.91
N PHE A 257 -10.07 -4.84 -5.13
CA PHE A 257 -9.78 -6.14 -5.71
C PHE A 257 -8.68 -6.89 -4.96
N ALA A 258 -7.63 -6.21 -4.51
CA ALA A 258 -6.58 -6.81 -3.70
C ALA A 258 -7.10 -7.31 -2.35
N LEU A 259 -7.99 -6.55 -1.72
CA LEU A 259 -8.65 -6.96 -0.48
C LEU A 259 -9.53 -8.19 -0.70
N LEU A 260 -10.39 -8.16 -1.72
CA LEU A 260 -11.29 -9.26 -2.03
C LEU A 260 -10.53 -10.52 -2.44
N SER A 261 -9.49 -10.40 -3.28
CA SER A 261 -8.66 -11.53 -3.67
C SER A 261 -7.97 -12.19 -2.46
N SER A 262 -7.51 -11.39 -1.51
CA SER A 262 -6.91 -11.90 -0.28
C SER A 262 -7.94 -12.62 0.60
N ILE A 263 -9.16 -12.09 0.72
CA ILE A 263 -10.25 -12.73 1.46
C ILE A 263 -10.66 -14.05 0.78
N TYR A 264 -10.86 -14.05 -0.54
CA TYR A 264 -11.22 -15.26 -1.27
C TYR A 264 -10.12 -16.31 -1.21
N GLY A 265 -8.85 -15.91 -1.37
CA GLY A 265 -7.71 -16.82 -1.21
C GLY A 265 -7.66 -17.46 0.18
N TYR A 266 -7.92 -16.68 1.25
CA TYR A 266 -7.97 -17.18 2.62
C TYR A 266 -9.15 -18.15 2.84
N LEU A 267 -10.30 -17.88 2.25
CA LEU A 267 -11.49 -18.72 2.35
C LEU A 267 -11.44 -19.97 1.44
N GLY A 268 -10.45 -20.08 0.58
CA GLY A 268 -10.32 -21.18 -0.38
C GLY A 268 -11.32 -21.14 -1.53
N TYR A 269 -11.80 -19.97 -1.92
CA TYR A 269 -12.76 -19.79 -3.00
C TYR A 269 -12.15 -19.08 -4.21
N GLY A 270 -12.69 -19.40 -5.40
CA GLY A 270 -12.47 -18.67 -6.64
C GLY A 270 -11.24 -19.07 -7.43
N SER A 271 -10.97 -18.29 -8.48
CA SER A 271 -9.87 -18.47 -9.44
C SER A 271 -8.47 -18.42 -8.80
N PHE A 272 -8.40 -18.18 -7.51
CA PHE A 272 -7.19 -17.91 -6.76
C PHE A 272 -6.70 -19.11 -5.96
N VAL A 273 -7.50 -20.17 -5.91
CA VAL A 273 -7.11 -21.41 -5.24
C VAL A 273 -6.35 -22.29 -6.22
N VAL A 274 -5.03 -22.31 -6.11
CA VAL A 274 -4.21 -23.36 -6.71
C VAL A 274 -4.19 -24.54 -5.74
N VAL A 275 -4.10 -25.75 -6.25
CA VAL A 275 -4.18 -27.03 -5.51
C VAL A 275 -3.23 -27.10 -4.30
N ASN A 276 -2.20 -26.26 -4.26
CA ASN A 276 -1.36 -26.01 -3.07
C ASN A 276 -1.62 -24.58 -2.59
N SER A 277 -2.31 -24.44 -1.46
CA SER A 277 -2.76 -23.17 -0.89
C SER A 277 -1.65 -22.11 -0.67
N GLU A 278 -0.41 -22.53 -0.53
CA GLU A 278 0.76 -21.69 -0.32
C GLU A 278 1.18 -20.92 -1.58
N ASP A 279 1.10 -21.55 -2.76
CA ASP A 279 1.48 -20.92 -4.03
C ASP A 279 0.42 -19.94 -4.55
N SER A 280 -0.83 -20.09 -4.12
CA SER A 280 -1.96 -19.31 -4.62
C SER A 280 -1.85 -17.84 -4.28
N LEU A 281 -1.67 -17.51 -3.00
CA LEU A 281 -1.60 -16.12 -2.52
C LEU A 281 -0.32 -15.41 -3.00
N ILE A 282 0.79 -16.16 -3.16
CA ILE A 282 2.06 -15.62 -3.64
C ILE A 282 1.97 -15.20 -5.11
N ASN A 283 1.19 -15.90 -5.94
CA ASN A 283 1.15 -15.67 -7.39
C ASN A 283 0.08 -14.64 -7.82
N ILE A 284 -0.98 -14.43 -7.05
CA ILE A 284 -2.10 -13.55 -7.40
C ILE A 284 -1.73 -12.08 -7.22
N ASN A 285 -1.10 -11.76 -6.10
CA ASN A 285 -0.78 -10.38 -5.74
C ASN A 285 0.14 -9.67 -6.75
N PRO A 286 1.16 -10.31 -7.33
CA PRO A 286 1.95 -9.73 -8.41
C PRO A 286 1.14 -9.35 -9.65
N PHE A 287 0.12 -10.14 -10.01
CA PHE A 287 -0.74 -9.83 -11.15
C PHE A 287 -1.53 -8.53 -10.91
N PHE A 288 -2.20 -8.41 -9.76
CA PHE A 288 -2.92 -7.18 -9.40
C PHE A 288 -1.98 -5.99 -9.22
N GLY A 289 -0.81 -6.21 -8.63
CA GLY A 289 0.23 -5.20 -8.50
C GLY A 289 0.68 -4.67 -9.87
N LEU A 290 1.01 -5.56 -10.81
CA LEU A 290 1.45 -5.20 -12.16
C LEU A 290 0.34 -4.48 -12.95
N ALA A 291 -0.89 -4.99 -12.91
CA ALA A 291 -2.03 -4.34 -13.57
C ALA A 291 -2.26 -2.94 -13.00
N THR A 292 -2.13 -2.77 -11.69
CA THR A 292 -2.26 -1.47 -11.01
C THR A 292 -1.14 -0.52 -11.42
N VAL A 293 0.11 -0.98 -11.49
CA VAL A 293 1.26 -0.18 -11.98
C VAL A 293 0.99 0.37 -13.38
N ILE A 294 0.58 -0.49 -14.30
CA ILE A 294 0.25 -0.09 -15.68
C ILE A 294 -0.89 0.94 -15.68
N ALA A 295 -1.96 0.70 -14.94
CA ALA A 295 -3.11 1.59 -14.85
C ALA A 295 -2.75 2.96 -14.24
N LEU A 296 -1.90 2.99 -13.19
CA LEU A 296 -1.41 4.24 -12.59
C LEU A 296 -0.55 5.04 -13.57
N ILE A 297 0.38 4.39 -14.28
CA ILE A 297 1.23 5.04 -15.28
C ILE A 297 0.37 5.63 -16.39
N LEU A 298 -0.54 4.85 -16.96
CA LEU A 298 -1.46 5.31 -18.00
C LEU A 298 -2.33 6.48 -17.51
N SER A 299 -2.80 6.43 -16.28
CA SER A 299 -3.59 7.51 -15.67
C SER A 299 -2.77 8.81 -15.53
N GLY A 300 -1.50 8.70 -15.15
CA GLY A 300 -0.59 9.84 -15.05
C GLY A 300 -0.35 10.50 -16.41
N TYR A 301 0.02 9.73 -17.43
CA TYR A 301 0.23 10.24 -18.79
C TYR A 301 -1.06 10.78 -19.42
N TYR A 302 -2.19 10.14 -19.19
CA TYR A 302 -3.48 10.65 -19.65
C TYR A 302 -3.82 12.00 -19.01
N SER A 303 -3.46 12.17 -17.73
CA SER A 303 -3.58 13.46 -17.05
C SER A 303 -2.73 14.55 -17.71
N ASP A 304 -1.48 14.24 -18.06
CA ASP A 304 -0.57 15.15 -18.76
C ASP A 304 -1.12 15.54 -20.14
N TYR A 305 -1.59 14.57 -20.91
CA TYR A 305 -2.19 14.81 -22.23
C TYR A 305 -3.36 15.81 -22.14
N LEU A 306 -4.23 15.67 -21.14
CA LEU A 306 -5.36 16.58 -20.97
C LEU A 306 -4.97 17.97 -20.47
N HIS A 307 -3.84 18.10 -19.79
CA HIS A 307 -3.32 19.40 -19.36
C HIS A 307 -2.65 20.16 -20.52
N HIS A 308 -2.06 19.44 -21.49
CA HIS A 308 -1.38 20.01 -22.65
C HIS A 308 -2.28 20.20 -23.87
N LYS A 309 -3.51 19.67 -23.83
CA LYS A 309 -4.48 19.90 -24.92
C LYS A 309 -4.89 21.39 -24.88
N PRO A 310 -4.54 22.21 -25.90
CA PRO A 310 -4.96 23.60 -25.94
C PRO A 310 -6.48 23.67 -25.94
N GLU A 311 -7.05 24.75 -25.38
CA GLU A 311 -8.50 25.03 -25.35
C GLU A 311 -9.11 25.26 -26.76
N ALA A 312 -8.67 24.53 -27.74
CA ALA A 312 -9.05 24.66 -29.16
C ALA A 312 -10.45 24.11 -29.49
N SER A 313 -11.35 24.01 -28.53
CA SER A 313 -12.73 23.62 -28.81
C SER A 313 -13.76 24.36 -27.95
N LYS A 314 -13.54 25.67 -27.78
CA LYS A 314 -14.62 26.59 -27.41
C LYS A 314 -14.84 27.55 -28.59
N VAL A 315 -15.25 27.01 -29.71
CA VAL A 315 -15.91 27.75 -30.80
C VAL A 315 -17.19 27.00 -31.11
#